data_e86a9a5e2238026628989061dbafd79d
#
_entry.id   e86a9a5e2238026628989061dbafd79d
#
_cell.length_a   1.000
_cell.length_b   1.000
_cell.length_c   1.000
_cell.angle_alpha   90.00
_cell.angle_beta   90.00
_cell.angle_gamma   90.00
#
_symmetry.space_group_name_H-M   'P 1'
#
loop_
_entity.id
_entity.type
_entity.pdbx_description
1 polymer ?
#
loop_
_entity_poly.entity_id
_entity_poly.type
_entity_poly.pdbx_seq_one_letter_code
_entity_poly.pdbx_strand_id
1 'polypeptide(L)'
;TVYDLINTAITSKFVGYDRLVHDSVISVLTTDTMLVDELVEGTEGTIIVDETPFYAAMGGQTADVGAITTADGASFNVVDTIKLKGGRIGHVGVVECGTFRVGGKVTLKVDEAKRAATAKNHSATHLLQEALRVVLGTHVEQAGSLVTPDRLRFDFTHFSAMTKEELDRVEAIVNEKIAENLDVVTQVMNIEDAKKTGAKALFGEKYGDTVRVVSMGDFSKEFCGGTHVANTGVITAFKILSESGIAAG
;
A
#
# COMPACT_ATOMS: atom_id res chain seq x y z
N THR A 1 -20.57 13.11 3.90
CA THR A 1 -19.31 13.73 4.35
C THR A 1 -18.97 14.94 3.52
N VAL A 2 -18.02 15.75 3.96
CA VAL A 2 -17.53 16.90 3.19
C VAL A 2 -17.01 16.49 1.80
N TYR A 3 -16.50 15.28 1.65
CA TYR A 3 -15.98 14.79 0.39
C TYR A 3 -17.06 14.57 -0.67
N ASP A 4 -18.31 14.41 -0.28
CA ASP A 4 -19.44 14.29 -1.20
C ASP A 4 -19.74 15.62 -1.93
N LEU A 5 -19.22 16.73 -1.43
CA LEU A 5 -19.37 18.06 -2.03
C LEU A 5 -18.36 18.32 -3.15
N ILE A 6 -17.37 17.47 -3.32
CA ILE A 6 -16.32 17.63 -4.33
C ILE A 6 -16.90 17.42 -5.73
N ASN A 7 -16.54 18.32 -6.66
CA ASN A 7 -16.91 18.19 -8.06
C ASN A 7 -16.45 16.82 -8.61
N THR A 8 -17.39 16.07 -9.17
CA THR A 8 -17.14 14.72 -9.67
C THR A 8 -16.16 14.66 -10.86
N ALA A 9 -15.94 15.79 -11.54
CA ALA A 9 -14.95 15.87 -12.62
C ALA A 9 -13.50 15.86 -12.11
N ILE A 10 -13.28 16.15 -10.82
CA ILE A 10 -11.95 16.14 -10.21
C ILE A 10 -11.51 14.69 -9.97
N THR A 11 -10.31 14.36 -10.45
CA THR A 11 -9.70 13.04 -10.31
C THR A 11 -8.32 13.15 -9.71
N SER A 12 -7.81 12.05 -9.18
CA SER A 12 -6.44 11.94 -8.69
C SER A 12 -5.76 10.76 -9.37
N LYS A 13 -4.47 10.91 -9.67
CA LYS A 13 -3.66 9.82 -10.20
C LYS A 13 -2.53 9.50 -9.23
N PHE A 14 -2.39 8.23 -8.89
CA PHE A 14 -1.26 7.74 -8.10
C PHE A 14 -0.06 7.52 -9.02
N VAL A 15 1.06 8.18 -8.69
CA VAL A 15 2.33 8.10 -9.43
C VAL A 15 3.47 7.56 -8.57
N GLY A 16 3.16 6.99 -7.42
CA GLY A 16 4.13 6.62 -6.38
C GLY A 16 4.79 5.25 -6.51
N TYR A 17 4.57 4.50 -7.60
CA TYR A 17 5.27 3.22 -7.78
C TYR A 17 6.75 3.40 -8.06
N ASP A 18 7.14 4.48 -8.72
CA ASP A 18 8.50 4.74 -9.18
C ASP A 18 9.15 5.99 -8.56
N ARG A 19 8.43 6.70 -7.69
CA ARG A 19 8.94 7.96 -7.10
C ARG A 19 8.32 8.24 -5.74
N LEU A 20 9.07 8.95 -4.92
CA LEU A 20 8.66 9.37 -3.57
C LEU A 20 8.42 10.87 -3.50
N VAL A 21 8.91 11.64 -4.47
CA VAL A 21 8.77 13.10 -4.55
C VAL A 21 8.12 13.45 -5.88
N HIS A 22 7.13 14.33 -5.83
CA HIS A 22 6.45 14.76 -7.04
C HIS A 22 5.89 16.16 -6.89
N ASP A 23 6.04 16.98 -7.94
CA ASP A 23 5.42 18.30 -8.00
C ASP A 23 4.02 18.19 -8.56
N SER A 24 3.08 18.91 -7.96
CA SER A 24 1.66 18.81 -8.32
C SER A 24 0.94 20.12 -8.08
N VAL A 25 -0.36 20.14 -8.35
CA VAL A 25 -1.23 21.31 -8.17
C VAL A 25 -2.40 20.91 -7.29
N ILE A 26 -2.76 21.76 -6.35
CA ILE A 26 -3.90 21.55 -5.45
C ILE A 26 -5.20 21.71 -6.22
N SER A 27 -6.01 20.65 -6.21
CA SER A 27 -7.36 20.64 -6.82
C SER A 27 -8.46 21.00 -5.82
N VAL A 28 -8.33 20.52 -4.57
CA VAL A 28 -9.33 20.66 -3.52
C VAL A 28 -8.65 20.80 -2.17
N LEU A 29 -9.21 21.67 -1.33
CA LEU A 29 -8.88 21.77 0.09
C LEU A 29 -10.16 21.64 0.90
N THR A 30 -10.10 20.88 2.00
CA THR A 30 -11.24 20.76 2.92
C THR A 30 -10.80 20.90 4.38
N THR A 31 -11.73 21.37 5.20
CA THR A 31 -11.73 21.12 6.65
C THR A 31 -12.59 19.87 6.92
N ASP A 32 -12.91 19.58 8.17
CA ASP A 32 -13.79 18.45 8.49
C ASP A 32 -15.20 18.60 7.90
N THR A 33 -15.65 19.82 7.69
CA THR A 33 -17.05 20.11 7.35
C THR A 33 -17.25 20.89 6.07
N MET A 34 -16.22 21.55 5.53
CA MET A 34 -16.36 22.47 4.41
C MET A 34 -15.26 22.30 3.36
N LEU A 35 -15.63 22.50 2.10
CA LEU A 35 -14.67 22.83 1.06
C LEU A 35 -14.22 24.27 1.30
N VAL A 36 -12.91 24.52 1.17
CA VAL A 36 -12.34 25.85 1.40
C VAL A 36 -11.38 26.22 0.27
N ASP A 37 -11.14 27.52 0.10
CA ASP A 37 -10.19 28.01 -0.90
C ASP A 37 -8.75 28.02 -0.35
N GLU A 38 -8.61 28.04 0.97
CA GLU A 38 -7.30 28.01 1.62
C GLU A 38 -7.33 27.28 2.96
N LEU A 39 -6.17 26.70 3.34
CA LEU A 39 -5.90 26.15 4.67
C LEU A 39 -4.75 26.96 5.27
N VAL A 40 -4.93 27.42 6.50
CA VAL A 40 -3.97 28.26 7.21
C VAL A 40 -3.26 27.47 8.32
N GLU A 41 -2.14 28.02 8.79
CA GLU A 41 -1.33 27.46 9.87
C GLU A 41 -2.18 27.03 11.05
N GLY A 42 -1.92 25.83 11.57
CA GLY A 42 -2.60 25.24 12.71
C GLY A 42 -3.92 24.55 12.39
N THR A 43 -4.40 24.61 11.14
CA THR A 43 -5.64 23.91 10.75
C THR A 43 -5.40 22.48 10.34
N GLU A 44 -6.30 21.61 10.76
CA GLU A 44 -6.43 20.27 10.23
C GLU A 44 -7.28 20.29 8.97
N GLY A 45 -6.93 19.45 7.99
CA GLY A 45 -7.67 19.39 6.76
C GLY A 45 -7.20 18.32 5.82
N THR A 46 -7.74 18.34 4.62
CA THR A 46 -7.40 17.41 3.55
C THR A 46 -6.99 18.18 2.30
N ILE A 47 -5.88 17.74 1.71
CA ILE A 47 -5.37 18.27 0.44
C ILE A 47 -5.56 17.20 -0.64
N ILE A 48 -6.20 17.56 -1.74
CA ILE A 48 -6.30 16.72 -2.93
C ILE A 48 -5.54 17.41 -4.06
N VAL A 49 -4.69 16.64 -4.74
CA VAL A 49 -3.90 17.09 -5.89
C VAL A 49 -4.23 16.23 -7.11
N ASP A 50 -3.82 16.67 -8.30
CA ASP A 50 -4.06 15.93 -9.54
C ASP A 50 -3.22 14.66 -9.63
N GLU A 51 -1.94 14.72 -9.24
CA GLU A 51 -1.03 13.57 -9.21
C GLU A 51 -0.30 13.49 -7.88
N THR A 52 -0.24 12.31 -7.28
CA THR A 52 0.37 12.11 -5.97
C THR A 52 1.23 10.86 -5.89
N PRO A 53 2.40 10.93 -5.25
CA PRO A 53 3.22 9.76 -4.95
C PRO A 53 2.77 9.03 -3.68
N PHE A 54 1.76 9.55 -2.95
CA PHE A 54 1.28 8.97 -1.70
C PHE A 54 0.34 7.80 -1.97
N TYR A 55 0.66 6.63 -1.44
CA TYR A 55 -0.19 5.44 -1.48
C TYR A 55 -1.32 5.59 -0.45
N ALA A 56 -2.56 5.52 -0.90
CA ALA A 56 -3.72 5.49 -0.02
C ALA A 56 -3.92 4.07 0.52
N ALA A 57 -4.32 3.94 1.79
CA ALA A 57 -4.53 2.64 2.42
C ALA A 57 -5.48 1.78 1.59
N MET A 58 -5.03 0.59 1.19
CA MET A 58 -5.79 -0.35 0.38
C MET A 58 -5.12 -1.73 0.42
N GLY A 59 -5.92 -2.79 0.30
CA GLY A 59 -5.41 -4.16 0.17
C GLY A 59 -4.59 -4.62 1.37
N GLY A 60 -4.81 -4.06 2.56
CA GLY A 60 -4.07 -4.37 3.77
C GLY A 60 -2.81 -3.56 3.98
N GLN A 61 -2.32 -2.85 2.95
CA GLN A 61 -1.16 -1.97 3.12
C GLN A 61 -1.60 -0.63 3.71
N THR A 62 -0.90 -0.18 4.75
CA THR A 62 -1.16 1.13 5.38
C THR A 62 -0.79 2.27 4.44
N ALA A 63 -1.43 3.42 4.68
CA ALA A 63 -1.19 4.63 3.91
C ALA A 63 0.23 5.17 4.11
N ASP A 64 0.74 5.83 3.06
CA ASP A 64 1.93 6.65 3.20
C ASP A 64 1.64 7.89 4.06
N VAL A 65 2.68 8.36 4.71
CA VAL A 65 2.74 9.64 5.41
C VAL A 65 3.92 10.44 4.88
N GLY A 66 3.99 11.73 5.21
CA GLY A 66 5.06 12.59 4.74
C GLY A 66 4.69 14.05 4.81
N ALA A 67 5.16 14.82 3.83
CA ALA A 67 4.99 16.27 3.82
C ALA A 67 4.56 16.79 2.45
N ILE A 68 3.78 17.87 2.47
CA ILE A 68 3.44 18.68 1.29
C ILE A 68 3.94 20.08 1.57
N THR A 69 4.73 20.63 0.66
CA THR A 69 5.36 21.94 0.83
C THR A 69 5.12 22.84 -0.37
N THR A 70 5.27 24.14 -0.14
CA THR A 70 5.26 25.16 -1.20
C THR A 70 6.64 25.80 -1.31
N ALA A 71 6.90 26.48 -2.44
CA ALA A 71 8.18 27.16 -2.68
C ALA A 71 8.42 28.30 -1.68
N ASP A 72 7.38 28.91 -1.14
CA ASP A 72 7.46 30.01 -0.16
C ASP A 72 7.55 29.53 1.30
N GLY A 73 7.68 28.22 1.51
CA GLY A 73 7.96 27.66 2.84
C GLY A 73 6.75 27.15 3.64
N ALA A 74 5.55 27.13 3.04
CA ALA A 74 4.42 26.48 3.70
C ALA A 74 4.68 24.96 3.81
N SER A 75 4.21 24.36 4.91
CA SER A 75 4.42 22.94 5.18
C SER A 75 3.16 22.33 5.79
N PHE A 76 2.78 21.16 5.26
CA PHE A 76 1.65 20.36 5.70
C PHE A 76 2.16 18.96 6.06
N ASN A 77 1.84 18.50 7.27
CA ASN A 77 2.21 17.17 7.72
C ASN A 77 1.10 16.17 7.38
N VAL A 78 1.39 15.25 6.47
CA VAL A 78 0.44 14.21 6.07
C VAL A 78 0.52 13.05 7.06
N VAL A 79 -0.55 12.84 7.81
CA VAL A 79 -0.65 11.76 8.81
C VAL A 79 -1.43 10.57 8.30
N ASP A 80 -2.21 10.74 7.23
CA ASP A 80 -2.97 9.67 6.60
C ASP A 80 -3.22 10.00 5.13
N THR A 81 -3.36 8.96 4.31
CA THR A 81 -3.72 9.10 2.90
C THR A 81 -4.87 8.15 2.62
N ILE A 82 -5.99 8.69 2.19
CA ILE A 82 -7.25 7.96 2.07
C ILE A 82 -7.76 7.97 0.63
N LYS A 83 -8.38 6.86 0.25
CA LYS A 83 -9.04 6.75 -1.05
C LYS A 83 -10.49 7.19 -0.90
N LEU A 84 -10.89 8.16 -1.70
CA LEU A 84 -12.23 8.73 -1.70
C LEU A 84 -13.04 8.18 -2.86
N LYS A 85 -14.35 8.37 -2.81
CA LYS A 85 -15.28 8.01 -3.89
C LYS A 85 -14.83 8.64 -5.21
N GLY A 86 -14.90 7.87 -6.29
CA GLY A 86 -14.45 8.33 -7.60
C GLY A 86 -12.95 8.26 -7.83
N GLY A 87 -12.21 7.56 -6.95
CA GLY A 87 -10.78 7.34 -7.08
C GLY A 87 -9.91 8.52 -6.65
N ARG A 88 -10.50 9.56 -6.06
CA ARG A 88 -9.74 10.68 -5.51
C ARG A 88 -8.91 10.23 -4.32
N ILE A 89 -7.76 10.86 -4.14
CA ILE A 89 -6.84 10.57 -3.04
C ILE A 89 -6.74 11.80 -2.15
N GLY A 90 -7.10 11.65 -0.87
CA GLY A 90 -7.05 12.72 0.11
C GLY A 90 -5.85 12.57 1.04
N HIS A 91 -5.06 13.64 1.18
CA HIS A 91 -3.95 13.72 2.12
C HIS A 91 -4.45 14.42 3.37
N VAL A 92 -4.59 13.68 4.46
CA VAL A 92 -5.15 14.16 5.72
C VAL A 92 -4.02 14.55 6.66
N GLY A 93 -4.13 15.72 7.26
CA GLY A 93 -3.09 16.17 8.18
C GLY A 93 -3.33 17.59 8.70
N VAL A 94 -2.23 18.27 9.02
CA VAL A 94 -2.24 19.59 9.64
C VAL A 94 -1.26 20.52 8.94
N VAL A 95 -1.66 21.79 8.77
CA VAL A 95 -0.76 22.84 8.30
C VAL A 95 0.17 23.25 9.44
N GLU A 96 1.45 22.93 9.31
CA GLU A 96 2.46 23.28 10.32
C GLU A 96 2.91 24.72 10.23
N CYS A 97 3.00 25.27 9.01
CA CYS A 97 3.29 26.68 8.79
C CYS A 97 2.80 27.13 7.41
N GLY A 98 2.56 28.42 7.28
CA GLY A 98 2.16 29.03 6.03
C GLY A 98 0.71 28.76 5.65
N THR A 99 0.40 28.95 4.38
CA THR A 99 -0.96 28.84 3.84
C THR A 99 -0.94 28.07 2.52
N PHE A 100 -1.91 27.17 2.36
CA PHE A 100 -2.14 26.43 1.12
C PHE A 100 -3.40 26.94 0.44
N ARG A 101 -3.37 27.07 -0.89
CA ARG A 101 -4.49 27.58 -1.69
C ARG A 101 -4.83 26.65 -2.84
N VAL A 102 -6.10 26.54 -3.17
CA VAL A 102 -6.56 25.83 -4.37
C VAL A 102 -5.89 26.46 -5.60
N GLY A 103 -5.39 25.61 -6.49
CA GLY A 103 -4.62 26.02 -7.65
C GLY A 103 -3.14 26.25 -7.38
N GLY A 104 -2.71 26.19 -6.12
CA GLY A 104 -1.32 26.36 -5.74
C GLY A 104 -0.45 25.19 -6.13
N LYS A 105 0.81 25.51 -6.48
CA LYS A 105 1.84 24.50 -6.77
C LYS A 105 2.43 23.98 -5.49
N VAL A 106 2.57 22.66 -5.39
CA VAL A 106 3.13 21.99 -4.22
C VAL A 106 4.13 20.92 -4.62
N THR A 107 5.01 20.60 -3.68
CA THR A 107 5.88 19.41 -3.75
C THR A 107 5.41 18.43 -2.69
N LEU A 108 5.10 17.21 -3.12
CA LEU A 108 4.70 16.12 -2.24
C LEU A 108 5.91 15.22 -2.01
N LYS A 109 6.18 14.89 -0.75
CA LYS A 109 7.30 14.06 -0.36
C LYS A 109 6.85 12.98 0.61
N VAL A 110 6.88 11.73 0.14
CA VAL A 110 6.59 10.55 0.96
C VAL A 110 7.73 10.31 1.95
N ASP A 111 7.40 9.90 3.17
CA ASP A 111 8.40 9.45 4.15
C ASP A 111 9.08 8.19 3.60
N GLU A 112 10.32 8.35 3.17
CA GLU A 112 11.10 7.30 2.49
C GLU A 112 11.33 6.09 3.37
N ALA A 113 11.71 6.31 4.63
CA ALA A 113 12.02 5.22 5.56
C ALA A 113 10.79 4.36 5.86
N LYS A 114 9.64 4.99 6.09
CA LYS A 114 8.38 4.28 6.34
C LYS A 114 7.88 3.53 5.11
N ARG A 115 7.94 4.15 3.93
CA ARG A 115 7.59 3.48 2.67
C ARG A 115 8.48 2.27 2.42
N ALA A 116 9.78 2.40 2.61
CA ALA A 116 10.74 1.31 2.42
C ALA A 116 10.45 0.15 3.37
N ALA A 117 10.18 0.42 4.65
CA ALA A 117 9.82 -0.59 5.63
C ALA A 117 8.51 -1.29 5.27
N THR A 118 7.49 -0.52 4.87
CA THR A 118 6.20 -1.06 4.43
C THR A 118 6.35 -1.95 3.20
N ALA A 119 7.13 -1.54 2.21
CA ALA A 119 7.40 -2.33 1.00
C ALA A 119 8.08 -3.66 1.31
N LYS A 120 9.04 -3.67 2.24
CA LYS A 120 9.69 -4.91 2.72
C LYS A 120 8.66 -5.86 3.33
N ASN A 121 7.81 -5.36 4.21
CA ASN A 121 6.77 -6.15 4.86
C ASN A 121 5.73 -6.66 3.87
N HIS A 122 5.37 -5.85 2.87
CA HIS A 122 4.41 -6.27 1.85
C HIS A 122 4.99 -7.40 0.98
N SER A 123 6.22 -7.24 0.52
CA SER A 123 6.88 -8.29 -0.26
C SER A 123 7.09 -9.57 0.57
N ALA A 124 7.45 -9.44 1.84
CA ALA A 124 7.53 -10.59 2.75
C ALA A 124 6.19 -11.31 2.90
N THR A 125 5.07 -10.59 2.86
CA THR A 125 3.73 -11.18 2.92
C THR A 125 3.47 -12.12 1.74
N HIS A 126 3.89 -11.74 0.54
CA HIS A 126 3.77 -12.60 -0.64
C HIS A 126 4.60 -13.88 -0.50
N LEU A 127 5.83 -13.76 -0.01
CA LEU A 127 6.69 -14.93 0.25
C LEU A 127 6.08 -15.84 1.33
N LEU A 128 5.53 -15.23 2.37
CA LEU A 128 4.87 -15.96 3.47
C LEU A 128 3.69 -16.79 2.98
N GLN A 129 2.83 -16.21 2.15
CA GLN A 129 1.68 -16.90 1.60
C GLN A 129 2.10 -18.17 0.85
N GLU A 130 3.07 -18.07 -0.04
CA GLU A 130 3.55 -19.24 -0.77
C GLU A 130 4.26 -20.27 0.11
N ALA A 131 5.03 -19.82 1.09
CA ALA A 131 5.66 -20.72 2.06
C ALA A 131 4.62 -21.49 2.87
N LEU A 132 3.54 -20.84 3.29
CA LEU A 132 2.42 -21.50 3.97
C LEU A 132 1.77 -22.57 3.08
N ARG A 133 1.59 -22.27 1.81
CA ARG A 133 1.02 -23.23 0.84
C ARG A 133 1.95 -24.44 0.63
N VAL A 134 3.25 -24.21 0.59
CA VAL A 134 4.23 -25.31 0.48
C VAL A 134 4.17 -26.23 1.71
N VAL A 135 4.07 -25.66 2.90
CA VAL A 135 4.16 -26.43 4.16
C VAL A 135 2.81 -27.03 4.56
N LEU A 136 1.72 -26.26 4.45
CA LEU A 136 0.40 -26.66 4.92
C LEU A 136 -0.48 -27.24 3.84
N GLY A 137 -0.31 -26.80 2.60
CA GLY A 137 -1.12 -27.25 1.45
C GLY A 137 -1.80 -26.11 0.70
N THR A 138 -2.32 -26.45 -0.48
CA THR A 138 -2.91 -25.49 -1.41
C THR A 138 -4.28 -24.95 -0.97
N HIS A 139 -4.86 -25.46 0.11
CA HIS A 139 -6.07 -24.92 0.72
C HIS A 139 -5.85 -23.57 1.41
N VAL A 140 -4.60 -23.22 1.70
CA VAL A 140 -4.28 -21.95 2.33
C VAL A 140 -4.61 -20.80 1.37
N GLU A 141 -5.50 -19.93 1.81
CA GLU A 141 -5.90 -18.72 1.11
C GLU A 141 -5.89 -17.53 2.08
N GLN A 142 -5.59 -16.36 1.56
CA GLN A 142 -5.61 -15.15 2.36
C GLN A 142 -7.06 -14.83 2.78
N ALA A 143 -7.26 -14.69 4.10
CA ALA A 143 -8.52 -14.22 4.69
C ALA A 143 -8.44 -12.72 5.05
N GLY A 144 -7.24 -12.21 5.24
CA GLY A 144 -6.98 -10.81 5.53
C GLY A 144 -5.49 -10.55 5.62
N SER A 145 -5.10 -9.29 5.62
CA SER A 145 -3.71 -8.91 5.84
C SER A 145 -3.62 -7.49 6.38
N LEU A 146 -2.53 -7.22 7.10
CA LEU A 146 -2.16 -5.87 7.52
C LEU A 146 -0.67 -5.72 7.36
N VAL A 147 -0.26 -4.71 6.60
CA VAL A 147 1.14 -4.41 6.30
C VAL A 147 1.43 -2.99 6.75
N THR A 148 2.34 -2.85 7.71
CA THR A 148 2.75 -1.56 8.29
C THR A 148 4.27 -1.42 8.20
N PRO A 149 4.83 -0.23 8.49
CA PRO A 149 6.29 -0.10 8.57
C PRO A 149 6.92 -1.01 9.63
N ASP A 150 6.18 -1.37 10.69
CA ASP A 150 6.73 -2.10 11.84
C ASP A 150 6.62 -3.60 11.70
N ARG A 151 5.57 -4.10 11.05
CA ARG A 151 5.28 -5.54 10.96
C ARG A 151 4.25 -5.84 9.88
N LEU A 152 4.08 -7.14 9.65
CA LEU A 152 2.96 -7.65 8.86
C LEU A 152 2.12 -8.62 9.70
N ARG A 153 0.85 -8.71 9.38
CA ARG A 153 -0.07 -9.75 9.85
C ARG A 153 -0.71 -10.39 8.61
N PHE A 154 -0.74 -11.72 8.59
CA PHE A 154 -1.37 -12.46 7.50
C PHE A 154 -2.38 -13.44 8.09
N ASP A 155 -3.65 -13.27 7.73
CA ASP A 155 -4.74 -14.13 8.14
C ASP A 155 -5.04 -15.11 7.01
N PHE A 156 -5.13 -16.38 7.32
CA PHE A 156 -5.27 -17.41 6.30
C PHE A 156 -6.16 -18.57 6.76
N THR A 157 -6.70 -19.30 5.78
CA THR A 157 -7.55 -20.45 6.03
C THR A 157 -6.70 -21.69 6.33
N HIS A 158 -6.96 -22.30 7.49
CA HIS A 158 -6.36 -23.56 7.89
C HIS A 158 -7.16 -24.16 9.05
N PHE A 159 -7.20 -25.48 9.14
CA PHE A 159 -8.10 -26.21 10.04
C PHE A 159 -7.52 -26.50 11.42
N SER A 160 -6.27 -26.16 11.67
CA SER A 160 -5.63 -26.40 12.97
C SER A 160 -4.53 -25.39 13.24
N ALA A 161 -4.11 -25.26 14.50
CA ALA A 161 -2.94 -24.47 14.85
C ALA A 161 -1.69 -25.09 14.20
N MET A 162 -0.75 -24.24 13.79
CA MET A 162 0.52 -24.69 13.22
C MET A 162 1.41 -25.27 14.32
N THR A 163 2.12 -26.32 13.99
CA THR A 163 3.15 -26.88 14.88
C THR A 163 4.41 -26.02 14.85
N LYS A 164 5.27 -26.19 15.84
CA LYS A 164 6.57 -25.49 15.86
C LYS A 164 7.41 -25.84 14.63
N GLU A 165 7.42 -27.11 14.24
CA GLU A 165 8.16 -27.59 13.07
C GLU A 165 7.63 -26.95 11.78
N GLU A 166 6.32 -26.77 11.66
CA GLU A 166 5.70 -26.09 10.52
C GLU A 166 6.08 -24.62 10.49
N LEU A 167 6.01 -23.93 11.64
CA LEU A 167 6.42 -22.53 11.76
C LEU A 167 7.90 -22.34 11.40
N ASP A 168 8.77 -23.18 11.92
CA ASP A 168 10.20 -23.14 11.63
C ASP A 168 10.48 -23.36 10.13
N ARG A 169 9.74 -24.27 9.50
CA ARG A 169 9.88 -24.57 8.08
C ARG A 169 9.40 -23.42 7.20
N VAL A 170 8.28 -22.81 7.52
CA VAL A 170 7.75 -21.64 6.81
C VAL A 170 8.77 -20.50 6.88
N GLU A 171 9.25 -20.19 8.08
CA GLU A 171 10.26 -19.12 8.27
C GLU A 171 11.54 -19.43 7.48
N ALA A 172 11.99 -20.66 7.46
CA ALA A 172 13.18 -21.09 6.71
C ALA A 172 12.98 -20.88 5.19
N ILE A 173 11.81 -21.24 4.66
CA ILE A 173 11.51 -21.06 3.23
C ILE A 173 11.50 -19.58 2.86
N VAL A 174 10.86 -18.71 3.66
CA VAL A 174 10.84 -17.29 3.39
C VAL A 174 12.27 -16.73 3.38
N ASN A 175 13.09 -17.07 4.38
CA ASN A 175 14.47 -16.60 4.45
C ASN A 175 15.34 -17.16 3.31
N GLU A 176 15.07 -18.37 2.85
CA GLU A 176 15.72 -18.92 1.65
C GLU A 176 15.42 -18.08 0.41
N LYS A 177 14.17 -17.70 0.20
CA LYS A 177 13.77 -16.86 -0.92
C LYS A 177 14.34 -15.44 -0.82
N ILE A 178 14.50 -14.91 0.37
CA ILE A 178 15.22 -13.66 0.60
C ILE A 178 16.69 -13.81 0.20
N ALA A 179 17.34 -14.89 0.61
CA ALA A 179 18.76 -15.16 0.31
C ALA A 179 19.00 -15.38 -1.20
N GLU A 180 18.03 -15.95 -1.91
CA GLU A 180 18.10 -16.13 -3.36
C GLU A 180 18.05 -14.80 -4.12
N ASN A 181 17.64 -13.72 -3.46
CA ASN A 181 17.57 -12.39 -4.04
C ASN A 181 16.81 -12.33 -5.36
N LEU A 182 15.60 -12.87 -5.35
CA LEU A 182 14.72 -12.95 -6.52
C LEU A 182 14.31 -11.56 -6.99
N ASP A 183 14.25 -11.34 -8.30
CA ASP A 183 13.70 -10.12 -8.87
C ASP A 183 12.19 -10.03 -8.58
N VAL A 184 11.74 -8.85 -8.18
CA VAL A 184 10.33 -8.54 -8.02
C VAL A 184 9.89 -7.75 -9.25
N VAL A 185 9.09 -8.38 -10.09
CA VAL A 185 8.68 -7.83 -11.38
C VAL A 185 7.19 -7.54 -11.34
N THR A 186 6.81 -6.33 -11.70
CA THR A 186 5.41 -5.94 -11.83
C THR A 186 5.07 -5.69 -13.29
N GLN A 187 3.99 -6.33 -13.75
CA GLN A 187 3.46 -6.14 -15.09
C GLN A 187 2.01 -5.67 -15.00
N VAL A 188 1.72 -4.60 -15.71
CA VAL A 188 0.33 -4.12 -15.89
C VAL A 188 -0.21 -4.75 -17.15
N MET A 189 -1.34 -5.45 -17.02
CA MET A 189 -1.92 -6.15 -18.16
C MET A 189 -3.45 -6.20 -18.05
N ASN A 190 -4.08 -6.54 -19.18
CA ASN A 190 -5.50 -6.83 -19.24
C ASN A 190 -5.83 -7.99 -18.30
N ILE A 191 -6.99 -7.93 -17.62
CA ILE A 191 -7.37 -8.93 -16.62
C ILE A 191 -7.47 -10.34 -17.23
N GLU A 192 -7.94 -10.48 -18.47
CA GLU A 192 -8.05 -11.79 -19.12
C GLU A 192 -6.68 -12.40 -19.37
N ASP A 193 -5.70 -11.59 -19.78
CA ASP A 193 -4.32 -12.03 -19.93
C ASP A 193 -3.69 -12.37 -18.60
N ALA A 194 -3.98 -11.57 -17.56
CA ALA A 194 -3.49 -11.80 -16.20
C ALA A 194 -3.97 -13.14 -15.63
N LYS A 195 -5.22 -13.49 -15.87
CA LYS A 195 -5.78 -14.79 -15.46
C LYS A 195 -5.05 -15.97 -16.10
N LYS A 196 -4.56 -15.80 -17.32
CA LYS A 196 -3.82 -16.84 -18.04
C LYS A 196 -2.41 -17.07 -17.51
N THR A 197 -1.87 -16.14 -16.71
CA THR A 197 -0.52 -16.27 -16.15
C THR A 197 -0.44 -17.24 -14.97
N GLY A 198 -1.57 -17.67 -14.42
CA GLY A 198 -1.64 -18.44 -13.19
C GLY A 198 -1.49 -17.59 -11.93
N ALA A 199 -1.48 -16.26 -12.04
CA ALA A 199 -1.39 -15.36 -10.91
C ALA A 199 -2.59 -15.53 -9.98
N LYS A 200 -2.34 -15.51 -8.66
CA LYS A 200 -3.38 -15.62 -7.65
C LYS A 200 -4.09 -14.28 -7.47
N ALA A 201 -5.42 -14.35 -7.40
CA ALA A 201 -6.28 -13.23 -7.07
C ALA A 201 -7.00 -13.52 -5.74
N LEU A 202 -7.39 -12.46 -5.03
CA LEU A 202 -8.19 -12.63 -3.81
C LEU A 202 -9.61 -13.08 -4.20
N PHE A 203 -10.10 -14.09 -3.47
CA PHE A 203 -11.47 -14.59 -3.65
C PHE A 203 -12.48 -13.48 -3.32
N GLY A 204 -13.45 -13.29 -4.22
CA GLY A 204 -14.51 -12.29 -4.05
C GLY A 204 -14.09 -10.84 -4.33
N GLU A 205 -12.83 -10.59 -4.61
CA GLU A 205 -12.34 -9.26 -4.98
C GLU A 205 -12.77 -8.92 -6.40
N LYS A 206 -13.20 -7.67 -6.60
CA LYS A 206 -13.53 -7.16 -7.94
C LYS A 206 -12.36 -6.38 -8.50
N TYR A 207 -11.94 -6.76 -9.68
CA TYR A 207 -10.85 -6.11 -10.39
C TYR A 207 -11.37 -5.34 -11.60
N GLY A 208 -10.69 -4.26 -11.97
CA GLY A 208 -10.96 -3.52 -13.20
C GLY A 208 -10.49 -4.26 -14.44
N ASP A 209 -10.51 -3.59 -15.58
CA ASP A 209 -10.10 -4.15 -16.89
C ASP A 209 -8.61 -4.44 -16.94
N THR A 210 -7.80 -3.68 -16.21
CA THR A 210 -6.36 -3.86 -16.08
C THR A 210 -5.97 -4.11 -14.64
N VAL A 211 -4.96 -4.95 -14.45
CA VAL A 211 -4.45 -5.32 -13.12
C VAL A 211 -2.93 -5.30 -13.12
N ARG A 212 -2.37 -5.20 -11.93
CA ARG A 212 -0.93 -5.34 -11.68
C ARG A 212 -0.66 -6.77 -11.22
N VAL A 213 0.22 -7.45 -11.94
CA VAL A 213 0.69 -8.79 -11.57
C VAL A 213 2.10 -8.66 -11.04
N VAL A 214 2.31 -9.05 -9.78
CA VAL A 214 3.59 -8.99 -9.09
C VAL A 214 4.16 -10.40 -8.99
N SER A 215 5.34 -10.60 -9.56
CA SER A 215 6.06 -11.87 -9.57
C SER A 215 7.35 -11.75 -8.77
N MET A 216 7.67 -12.77 -7.97
CA MET A 216 8.93 -12.88 -7.23
C MET A 216 9.61 -14.16 -7.68
N GLY A 217 10.48 -14.06 -8.70
CA GLY A 217 11.00 -15.20 -9.43
C GLY A 217 9.85 -16.08 -9.92
N ASP A 218 10.03 -17.38 -9.84
CA ASP A 218 8.98 -18.37 -10.13
C ASP A 218 8.22 -18.83 -8.88
N PHE A 219 8.54 -18.24 -7.72
CA PHE A 219 7.99 -18.67 -6.44
C PHE A 219 6.63 -18.09 -6.13
N SER A 220 6.40 -16.81 -6.43
CA SER A 220 5.16 -16.10 -6.12
C SER A 220 4.69 -15.28 -7.32
N LYS A 221 3.41 -15.32 -7.60
CA LYS A 221 2.79 -14.50 -8.63
C LYS A 221 1.35 -14.17 -8.22
N GLU A 222 1.07 -12.89 -8.00
CA GLU A 222 -0.21 -12.44 -7.46
C GLU A 222 -0.69 -11.12 -8.10
N PHE A 223 -2.00 -10.93 -8.13
CA PHE A 223 -2.59 -9.63 -8.39
C PHE A 223 -2.37 -8.77 -7.16
N CYS A 224 -1.69 -7.64 -7.32
CA CYS A 224 -1.40 -6.75 -6.19
C CYS A 224 -1.18 -5.32 -6.64
N GLY A 225 -1.90 -4.39 -6.01
CA GLY A 225 -1.75 -2.96 -6.25
C GLY A 225 -0.81 -2.25 -5.28
N GLY A 226 -0.20 -2.97 -4.33
CA GLY A 226 0.66 -2.38 -3.31
C GLY A 226 2.07 -2.05 -3.78
N THR A 227 2.88 -1.58 -2.85
CA THR A 227 4.27 -1.22 -3.13
C THR A 227 5.20 -2.34 -2.66
N HIS A 228 6.25 -2.58 -3.44
CA HIS A 228 7.16 -3.71 -3.22
C HIS A 228 8.63 -3.30 -3.33
N VAL A 229 9.50 -4.18 -2.81
CA VAL A 229 10.94 -4.06 -2.99
C VAL A 229 11.31 -4.45 -4.43
N ALA A 230 12.47 -3.99 -4.90
CA ALA A 230 12.94 -4.32 -6.26
C ALA A 230 13.37 -5.79 -6.37
N ASN A 231 13.89 -6.35 -5.29
CA ASN A 231 14.33 -7.75 -5.22
C ASN A 231 14.23 -8.22 -3.76
N THR A 232 14.05 -9.51 -3.58
CA THR A 232 13.75 -10.09 -2.24
C THR A 232 14.87 -9.93 -1.23
N GLY A 233 16.12 -9.80 -1.69
CA GLY A 233 17.26 -9.57 -0.81
C GLY A 233 17.18 -8.27 -0.01
N VAL A 234 16.44 -7.28 -0.50
CA VAL A 234 16.22 -6.00 0.22
C VAL A 234 15.51 -6.22 1.56
N ILE A 235 14.71 -7.28 1.70
CA ILE A 235 13.99 -7.62 2.94
C ILE A 235 14.97 -7.94 4.07
N THR A 236 16.14 -8.47 3.77
CA THR A 236 17.22 -8.91 4.66
C THR A 236 16.90 -10.16 5.46
N ALA A 237 15.87 -10.15 6.30
CA ALA A 237 15.50 -11.29 7.14
C ALA A 237 14.02 -11.25 7.49
N PHE A 238 13.47 -12.42 7.81
CA PHE A 238 12.07 -12.59 8.17
C PHE A 238 11.98 -13.46 9.42
N LYS A 239 11.10 -13.07 10.35
CA LYS A 239 10.84 -13.83 11.57
C LYS A 239 9.35 -13.87 11.88
N ILE A 240 8.85 -15.05 12.21
CA ILE A 240 7.49 -15.24 12.70
C ILE A 240 7.50 -14.97 14.21
N LEU A 241 6.72 -13.99 14.65
CA LEU A 241 6.65 -13.60 16.05
C LEU A 241 5.58 -14.42 16.80
N SER A 242 4.46 -14.70 16.16
CA SER A 242 3.38 -15.50 16.74
C SER A 242 2.43 -16.01 15.67
N GLU A 243 1.70 -17.06 16.02
CA GLU A 243 0.59 -17.61 15.23
C GLU A 243 -0.48 -18.08 16.19
N SER A 244 -1.75 -17.86 15.84
CA SER A 244 -2.88 -18.33 16.65
C SER A 244 -4.11 -18.49 15.80
N GLY A 245 -5.02 -19.38 16.22
CA GLY A 245 -6.36 -19.47 15.64
C GLY A 245 -7.25 -18.35 16.17
N ILE A 246 -8.04 -17.73 15.28
CA ILE A 246 -8.94 -16.63 15.65
C ILE A 246 -10.42 -16.95 15.41
N ALA A 247 -10.72 -18.03 14.64
CA ALA A 247 -12.07 -18.47 14.33
C ALA A 247 -12.05 -19.93 13.91
N ALA A 248 -13.22 -20.54 13.81
CA ALA A 248 -13.35 -21.89 13.26
C ALA A 248 -13.01 -21.88 11.76
N GLY A 249 -11.97 -22.59 11.39
CA GLY A 249 -11.50 -22.66 10.02
C GLY A 249 -10.52 -21.59 9.65
#